data_771ec10e144f4e3cef073112c0eb5c82
#
_entry.id   771ec10e144f4e3cef073112c0eb5c82
#
_cell.length_a   1.000
_cell.length_b   1.000
_cell.length_c   1.000
_cell.angle_alpha   90.00
_cell.angle_beta   90.00
_cell.angle_gamma   90.00
#
_symmetry.space_group_name_H-M   'P 1'
#
loop_
_entity.id
_entity.type
_entity.pdbx_description
1 polymer ?
#
loop_
_entity_poly.entity_id
_entity_poly.type
_entity_poly.pdbx_seq_one_letter_code
_entity_poly.pdbx_strand_id
1 'polypeptide(L)'
;MKKGYQKYIPFKPINIPDRTWPNNVITKAPIWCSVDLRDGNQALVDPMNLEEKLEFFKTLIEVGFKEIEVGFPSASETEYEILRTLIDGNYIPDDVTIQVLVQARPHLIKKTFEAIDGAKNVIVHFYNSTSTLQRKVVFKTDMQGAVSYTHLTL
;
A
#
# COMPACT_ATOMS: atom_id res chain seq x y z
N MET A 1 12.42 -20.62 -29.05
CA MET A 1 11.47 -19.47 -28.91
C MET A 1 12.07 -18.48 -27.90
N LYS A 2 12.12 -17.16 -28.20
CA LYS A 2 12.64 -16.17 -27.26
C LYS A 2 11.66 -16.04 -26.09
N LYS A 3 12.16 -15.98 -24.85
CA LYS A 3 11.34 -15.69 -23.66
C LYS A 3 10.73 -14.28 -23.78
N GLY A 4 9.56 -14.04 -23.17
CA GLY A 4 8.83 -12.78 -23.31
C GLY A 4 9.67 -11.53 -23.09
N TYR A 5 10.46 -11.50 -22.00
CA TYR A 5 11.32 -10.36 -21.65
C TYR A 5 12.44 -10.09 -22.70
N GLN A 6 12.87 -11.09 -23.46
CA GLN A 6 13.89 -10.94 -24.51
C GLN A 6 13.40 -10.24 -25.78
N LYS A 7 12.10 -9.97 -25.85
CA LYS A 7 11.47 -9.22 -26.95
C LYS A 7 11.58 -7.71 -26.77
N TYR A 8 11.84 -7.25 -25.56
CA TYR A 8 11.91 -5.84 -25.24
C TYR A 8 13.36 -5.34 -25.39
N ILE A 9 13.49 -4.20 -26.02
CA ILE A 9 14.78 -3.51 -26.17
C ILE A 9 14.86 -2.45 -25.06
N PRO A 10 15.96 -2.38 -24.28
CA PRO A 10 16.15 -1.33 -23.30
C PRO A 10 16.04 0.05 -23.92
N PHE A 11 15.44 0.99 -23.21
CA PHE A 11 15.40 2.38 -23.63
C PHE A 11 16.82 2.93 -23.76
N LYS A 12 17.11 3.64 -24.87
CA LYS A 12 18.45 4.24 -25.09
C LYS A 12 18.63 5.39 -24.08
N PRO A 13 19.62 5.30 -23.17
CA PRO A 13 19.86 6.35 -22.19
C PRO A 13 20.18 7.69 -22.85
N ILE A 14 19.72 8.78 -22.23
CA ILE A 14 20.16 10.13 -22.61
C ILE A 14 21.58 10.31 -22.11
N ASN A 15 22.48 10.76 -23.01
CA ASN A 15 23.88 10.96 -22.65
C ASN A 15 24.06 12.27 -21.86
N ILE A 16 24.08 12.16 -20.56
CA ILE A 16 24.38 13.22 -19.58
C ILE A 16 25.53 12.69 -18.72
N PRO A 17 26.78 13.06 -19.00
CA PRO A 17 27.96 12.38 -18.47
C PRO A 17 28.15 12.56 -16.94
N ASP A 18 27.65 13.63 -16.36
CA ASP A 18 27.82 14.00 -14.97
C ASP A 18 26.66 13.52 -14.04
N ARG A 19 25.63 12.88 -14.59
CA ARG A 19 24.59 12.28 -13.77
C ARG A 19 25.06 10.97 -13.12
N THR A 20 24.57 10.69 -11.89
CA THR A 20 25.02 9.55 -11.09
C THR A 20 24.08 8.34 -11.13
N TRP A 21 22.90 8.46 -10.55
CA TRP A 21 21.99 7.32 -10.37
C TRP A 21 21.14 6.94 -11.61
N PRO A 22 20.78 7.85 -12.55
CA PRO A 22 19.89 7.47 -13.67
C PRO A 22 20.52 6.48 -14.66
N ASN A 23 21.83 6.23 -14.57
CA ASN A 23 22.51 5.21 -15.38
C ASN A 23 22.47 3.81 -14.73
N ASN A 24 21.96 3.70 -13.50
CA ASN A 24 21.83 2.42 -12.84
C ASN A 24 20.78 1.56 -13.53
N VAL A 25 21.08 0.28 -13.72
CA VAL A 25 20.20 -0.70 -14.34
C VAL A 25 19.69 -1.64 -13.26
N ILE A 26 18.37 -1.90 -13.26
CA ILE A 26 17.76 -2.88 -12.38
C ILE A 26 18.23 -4.27 -12.80
N THR A 27 18.93 -4.96 -11.90
CA THR A 27 19.50 -6.30 -12.13
C THR A 27 18.75 -7.40 -11.38
N LYS A 28 17.87 -7.04 -10.46
CA LYS A 28 17.02 -7.97 -9.69
C LYS A 28 15.56 -7.62 -9.91
N ALA A 29 14.69 -8.62 -9.90
CA ALA A 29 13.25 -8.40 -9.93
C ALA A 29 12.82 -7.59 -8.70
N PRO A 30 11.92 -6.59 -8.86
CA PRO A 30 11.33 -5.90 -7.71
C PRO A 30 10.43 -6.86 -6.91
N ILE A 31 10.25 -6.54 -5.64
CA ILE A 31 9.20 -7.18 -4.84
C ILE A 31 7.86 -6.68 -5.33
N TRP A 32 6.93 -7.60 -5.56
CA TRP A 32 5.56 -7.27 -5.98
C TRP A 32 4.66 -7.15 -4.76
N CYS A 33 3.99 -6.01 -4.65
CA CYS A 33 2.92 -5.80 -3.67
C CYS A 33 1.57 -5.96 -4.38
N SER A 34 0.73 -6.90 -3.91
CA SER A 34 -0.65 -6.97 -4.36
C SER A 34 -1.46 -5.85 -3.70
N VAL A 35 -2.23 -5.11 -4.49
CA VAL A 35 -3.17 -4.08 -4.01
C VAL A 35 -4.63 -4.48 -4.26
N ASP A 36 -4.87 -5.73 -4.61
CA ASP A 36 -6.19 -6.22 -5.00
C ASP A 36 -7.21 -6.14 -3.86
N LEU A 37 -6.82 -6.47 -2.64
CA LEU A 37 -7.68 -6.43 -1.45
C LEU A 37 -8.04 -5.01 -0.98
N ARG A 38 -7.26 -4.00 -1.35
CA ARG A 38 -7.56 -2.61 -1.03
C ARG A 38 -8.08 -1.88 -2.25
N ASP A 39 -7.23 -1.55 -3.22
CA ASP A 39 -7.58 -0.72 -4.38
C ASP A 39 -8.48 -1.47 -5.36
N GLY A 40 -8.19 -2.74 -5.61
CA GLY A 40 -9.02 -3.62 -6.41
C GLY A 40 -10.42 -3.79 -5.81
N ASN A 41 -10.50 -4.12 -4.53
CA ASN A 41 -11.78 -4.25 -3.81
C ASN A 41 -12.58 -2.94 -3.78
N GLN A 42 -11.90 -1.81 -3.64
CA GLN A 42 -12.53 -0.49 -3.64
C GLN A 42 -13.17 -0.14 -4.99
N ALA A 43 -12.70 -0.73 -6.08
CA ALA A 43 -13.25 -0.52 -7.42
C ALA A 43 -14.48 -1.39 -7.74
N LEU A 44 -14.81 -2.37 -6.89
CA LEU A 44 -15.97 -3.24 -7.09
C LEU A 44 -17.27 -2.49 -6.79
N VAL A 45 -18.32 -2.81 -7.51
CA VAL A 45 -19.70 -2.31 -7.24
C VAL A 45 -20.19 -2.83 -5.89
N ASP A 46 -19.98 -4.13 -5.66
CA ASP A 46 -20.24 -4.79 -4.38
C ASP A 46 -18.89 -5.23 -3.80
N PRO A 47 -18.33 -4.50 -2.84
CA PRO A 47 -17.07 -4.85 -2.20
C PRO A 47 -17.13 -6.20 -1.49
N MET A 48 -16.02 -6.91 -1.46
CA MET A 48 -15.91 -8.19 -0.78
C MET A 48 -16.25 -8.09 0.71
N ASN A 49 -17.00 -9.05 1.20
CA ASN A 49 -17.22 -9.23 2.63
C ASN A 49 -15.98 -9.84 3.32
N LEU A 50 -16.06 -10.03 4.64
CA LEU A 50 -14.94 -10.52 5.44
C LEU A 50 -14.44 -11.91 5.01
N GLU A 51 -15.37 -12.83 4.72
CA GLU A 51 -15.05 -14.21 4.32
C GLU A 51 -14.37 -14.25 2.96
N GLU A 52 -14.90 -13.52 1.99
CA GLU A 52 -14.33 -13.36 0.65
C GLU A 52 -12.93 -12.75 0.69
N LYS A 53 -12.72 -11.71 1.50
CA LYS A 53 -11.41 -11.09 1.71
C LYS A 53 -10.41 -12.09 2.31
N LEU A 54 -10.82 -12.89 3.28
CA LEU A 54 -9.95 -13.90 3.91
C LEU A 54 -9.57 -14.99 2.90
N GLU A 55 -10.52 -15.47 2.10
CA GLU A 55 -10.24 -16.46 1.06
C GLU A 55 -9.31 -15.90 -0.01
N PHE A 56 -9.55 -14.66 -0.43
CA PHE A 56 -8.71 -14.01 -1.42
C PHE A 56 -7.29 -13.74 -0.89
N PHE A 57 -7.15 -13.36 0.39
CA PHE A 57 -5.84 -13.23 1.02
C PHE A 57 -5.04 -14.54 0.98
N LYS A 58 -5.68 -15.67 1.30
CA LYS A 58 -5.05 -17.01 1.20
C LYS A 58 -4.62 -17.32 -0.24
N THR A 59 -5.46 -16.99 -1.21
CA THR A 59 -5.15 -17.16 -2.63
C THR A 59 -3.92 -16.34 -3.04
N LEU A 60 -3.79 -15.09 -2.58
CA LEU A 60 -2.62 -14.25 -2.87
C LEU A 60 -1.33 -14.84 -2.28
N ILE A 61 -1.40 -15.45 -1.10
CA ILE A 61 -0.27 -16.18 -0.50
C ILE A 61 0.10 -17.41 -1.36
N GLU A 62 -0.88 -18.17 -1.81
CA GLU A 62 -0.66 -19.34 -2.68
C GLU A 62 -0.04 -18.96 -4.03
N VAL A 63 -0.43 -17.82 -4.59
CA VAL A 63 0.19 -17.24 -5.80
C VAL A 63 1.65 -16.85 -5.55
N GLY A 64 2.01 -16.56 -4.29
CA GLY A 64 3.39 -16.29 -3.88
C GLY A 64 3.71 -14.83 -3.61
N PHE A 65 2.71 -13.96 -3.44
CA PHE A 65 2.94 -12.58 -3.02
C PHE A 65 3.55 -12.53 -1.61
N LYS A 66 4.54 -11.65 -1.44
CA LYS A 66 5.23 -11.41 -0.17
C LYS A 66 4.92 -10.05 0.45
N GLU A 67 4.32 -9.16 -0.32
CA GLU A 67 3.74 -7.91 0.15
C GLU A 67 2.29 -7.83 -0.33
N ILE A 68 1.35 -7.56 0.58
CA ILE A 68 -0.09 -7.52 0.30
C ILE A 68 -0.71 -6.33 1.00
N GLU A 69 -1.25 -5.38 0.24
CA GLU A 69 -2.03 -4.27 0.80
C GLU A 69 -3.45 -4.76 1.09
N VAL A 70 -3.74 -5.00 2.37
CA VAL A 70 -4.96 -5.69 2.81
C VAL A 70 -6.16 -4.78 3.02
N GLY A 71 -5.94 -3.48 3.22
CA GLY A 71 -7.07 -2.56 3.38
C GLY A 71 -6.72 -1.20 3.97
N PHE A 72 -7.79 -0.46 4.31
CA PHE A 72 -7.75 0.84 4.97
C PHE A 72 -8.53 0.74 6.30
N PRO A 73 -7.90 0.28 7.39
CA PRO A 73 -8.58 -0.13 8.63
C PRO A 73 -9.36 0.98 9.32
N SER A 74 -9.04 2.23 9.06
CA SER A 74 -9.77 3.36 9.61
C SER A 74 -10.93 3.85 8.72
N ALA A 75 -11.18 3.22 7.56
CA ALA A 75 -12.25 3.61 6.65
C ALA A 75 -13.60 2.96 6.99
N SER A 76 -13.61 1.70 7.41
CA SER A 76 -14.85 0.98 7.78
C SER A 76 -14.58 -0.13 8.79
N GLU A 77 -15.63 -0.69 9.34
CA GLU A 77 -15.53 -1.80 10.28
C GLU A 77 -15.01 -3.07 9.60
N THR A 78 -15.51 -3.40 8.41
CA THR A 78 -15.02 -4.54 7.63
C THR A 78 -13.52 -4.46 7.34
N GLU A 79 -13.00 -3.26 7.04
CA GLU A 79 -11.58 -3.02 6.83
C GLU A 79 -10.75 -3.18 8.12
N TYR A 80 -11.32 -2.90 9.26
CA TYR A 80 -10.71 -3.16 10.57
C TYR A 80 -10.75 -4.65 10.91
N GLU A 81 -11.91 -5.29 10.76
CA GLU A 81 -12.14 -6.69 11.10
C GLU A 81 -11.28 -7.66 10.30
N ILE A 82 -11.06 -7.41 9.00
CA ILE A 82 -10.19 -8.28 8.19
C ILE A 82 -8.76 -8.30 8.76
N LEU A 83 -8.23 -7.17 9.18
CA LEU A 83 -6.89 -7.10 9.79
C LEU A 83 -6.83 -7.87 11.10
N ARG A 84 -7.80 -7.65 11.98
CA ARG A 84 -7.87 -8.42 13.24
C ARG A 84 -8.02 -9.91 12.99
N THR A 85 -8.87 -10.29 12.04
CA THR A 85 -9.04 -11.71 11.65
C THR A 85 -7.72 -12.31 11.17
N LEU A 86 -6.97 -11.61 10.31
CA LEU A 86 -5.69 -12.09 9.80
C LEU A 86 -4.64 -12.25 10.91
N ILE A 87 -4.57 -11.28 11.82
CA ILE A 87 -3.58 -11.24 12.90
C ILE A 87 -3.95 -12.24 14.00
N ASP A 88 -5.16 -12.15 14.55
CA ASP A 88 -5.61 -12.97 15.66
C ASP A 88 -5.77 -14.44 15.27
N GLY A 89 -6.13 -14.71 14.01
CA GLY A 89 -6.22 -16.04 13.43
C GLY A 89 -4.88 -16.61 12.96
N ASN A 90 -3.78 -15.85 13.07
CA ASN A 90 -2.44 -16.25 12.63
C ASN A 90 -2.40 -16.69 11.15
N TYR A 91 -3.13 -15.97 10.28
CA TYR A 91 -3.19 -16.26 8.84
C TYR A 91 -2.01 -15.69 8.05
N ILE A 92 -1.20 -14.82 8.65
CA ILE A 92 -0.10 -14.13 7.98
C ILE A 92 1.19 -14.95 8.14
N PRO A 93 1.75 -15.52 7.06
CA PRO A 93 3.03 -16.21 7.13
C PRO A 93 4.17 -15.29 7.57
N ASP A 94 5.20 -15.85 8.20
CA ASP A 94 6.35 -15.12 8.72
C ASP A 94 7.13 -14.32 7.66
N ASP A 95 7.07 -14.75 6.42
CA ASP A 95 7.74 -14.15 5.27
C ASP A 95 6.85 -13.24 4.42
N VAL A 96 5.63 -12.95 4.91
CA VAL A 96 4.68 -12.04 4.28
C VAL A 96 4.59 -10.75 5.09
N THR A 97 4.64 -9.63 4.38
CA THR A 97 4.43 -8.29 4.92
C THR A 97 3.05 -7.78 4.50
N ILE A 98 2.22 -7.45 5.46
CA ILE A 98 0.96 -6.77 5.16
C ILE A 98 1.17 -5.27 5.04
N GLN A 99 0.45 -4.63 4.13
CA GLN A 99 0.43 -3.18 3.99
C GLN A 99 -0.97 -2.64 4.28
N VAL A 100 -1.04 -1.50 4.93
CA VAL A 100 -2.29 -0.81 5.25
C VAL A 100 -2.20 0.65 4.83
N LEU A 101 -3.31 1.19 4.33
CA LEU A 101 -3.41 2.59 3.94
C LEU A 101 -3.96 3.43 5.10
N VAL A 102 -3.46 4.66 5.25
CA VAL A 102 -4.00 5.64 6.19
C VAL A 102 -3.78 7.07 5.70
N GLN A 103 -4.77 7.92 5.89
CA GLN A 103 -4.59 9.36 5.72
C GLN A 103 -3.82 9.95 6.90
N ALA A 104 -3.00 10.97 6.64
CA ALA A 104 -2.23 11.68 7.66
C ALA A 104 -3.14 12.52 8.59
N ARG A 105 -3.94 11.84 9.42
CA ARG A 105 -4.82 12.42 10.45
C ARG A 105 -4.64 11.65 11.76
N PRO A 106 -4.42 12.32 12.90
CA PRO A 106 -4.07 11.66 14.16
C PRO A 106 -5.00 10.53 14.58
N HIS A 107 -6.33 10.75 14.51
CA HIS A 107 -7.31 9.74 14.92
C HIS A 107 -7.35 8.53 13.99
N LEU A 108 -7.12 8.71 12.66
CA LEU A 108 -7.05 7.60 11.70
C LEU A 108 -5.77 6.81 11.87
N ILE A 109 -4.66 7.49 12.11
CA ILE A 109 -3.37 6.87 12.41
C ILE A 109 -3.49 6.01 13.67
N LYS A 110 -4.06 6.57 14.75
CA LYS A 110 -4.27 5.82 15.99
C LYS A 110 -5.08 4.55 15.76
N LYS A 111 -6.25 4.65 15.08
CA LYS A 111 -7.08 3.48 14.75
C LYS A 111 -6.34 2.46 13.88
N THR A 112 -5.50 2.92 12.96
CA THR A 112 -4.69 2.03 12.12
C THR A 112 -3.67 1.25 12.96
N PHE A 113 -2.97 1.90 13.89
CA PHE A 113 -2.02 1.22 14.76
C PHE A 113 -2.72 0.24 15.72
N GLU A 114 -3.90 0.56 16.20
CA GLU A 114 -4.74 -0.38 16.96
C GLU A 114 -5.12 -1.62 16.12
N ALA A 115 -5.41 -1.43 14.83
CA ALA A 115 -5.79 -2.51 13.94
C ALA A 115 -4.63 -3.47 13.61
N ILE A 116 -3.39 -2.96 13.51
CA ILE A 116 -2.20 -3.76 13.17
C ILE A 116 -1.43 -4.29 14.38
N ASP A 117 -1.90 -4.01 15.59
CA ASP A 117 -1.23 -4.49 16.80
C ASP A 117 -1.09 -6.01 16.82
N GLY A 118 0.11 -6.50 17.13
CA GLY A 118 0.46 -7.92 17.08
C GLY A 118 0.90 -8.45 15.72
N ALA A 119 0.84 -7.66 14.64
CA ALA A 119 1.37 -8.09 13.35
C ALA A 119 2.91 -8.03 13.32
N LYS A 120 3.55 -9.06 12.74
CA LYS A 120 5.01 -9.20 12.72
C LYS A 120 5.68 -8.24 11.72
N ASN A 121 5.18 -8.19 10.50
CA ASN A 121 5.75 -7.41 9.41
C ASN A 121 4.65 -6.52 8.80
N VAL A 122 4.79 -5.20 8.94
CA VAL A 122 3.77 -4.25 8.46
C VAL A 122 4.42 -3.07 7.76
N ILE A 123 3.82 -2.66 6.64
CA ILE A 123 4.05 -1.38 5.99
C ILE A 123 2.84 -0.50 6.25
N VAL A 124 3.04 0.66 6.88
CA VAL A 124 2.00 1.68 6.99
C VAL A 124 2.19 2.69 5.87
N HIS A 125 1.34 2.58 4.86
CA HIS A 125 1.31 3.49 3.72
C HIS A 125 0.45 4.70 4.08
N PHE A 126 1.07 5.79 4.47
CA PHE A 126 0.31 6.99 4.78
C PHE A 126 0.48 8.05 3.69
N TYR A 127 -0.55 8.86 3.49
CA TYR A 127 -0.55 9.90 2.48
C TYR A 127 -1.21 11.18 2.96
N ASN A 128 -0.81 12.28 2.32
CA ASN A 128 -1.48 13.57 2.42
C ASN A 128 -1.52 14.23 1.04
N SER A 129 -2.66 14.78 0.69
CA SER A 129 -2.85 15.46 -0.59
C SER A 129 -2.36 16.90 -0.53
N THR A 130 -1.50 17.29 -1.47
CA THR A 130 -0.82 18.58 -1.49
C THR A 130 -1.19 19.49 -2.68
N SER A 131 -2.06 19.03 -3.60
CA SER A 131 -2.43 19.82 -4.77
C SER A 131 -3.14 21.13 -4.40
N THR A 132 -3.00 22.16 -5.24
CA THR A 132 -3.65 23.45 -5.02
C THR A 132 -5.16 23.32 -4.88
N LEU A 133 -5.79 22.45 -5.69
CA LEU A 133 -7.23 22.22 -5.65
C LEU A 133 -7.63 21.61 -4.30
N GLN A 134 -6.96 20.55 -3.88
CA GLN A 134 -7.27 19.86 -2.63
C GLN A 134 -7.02 20.73 -1.40
N ARG A 135 -5.93 21.50 -1.38
CA ARG A 135 -5.71 22.47 -0.31
C ARG A 135 -6.85 23.47 -0.20
N LYS A 136 -7.29 24.05 -1.32
CA LYS A 136 -8.34 25.09 -1.32
C LYS A 136 -9.73 24.54 -1.01
N VAL A 137 -10.09 23.39 -1.59
CA VAL A 137 -11.47 22.87 -1.55
C VAL A 137 -11.68 21.90 -0.38
N VAL A 138 -10.76 20.96 -0.19
CA VAL A 138 -10.90 19.90 0.81
C VAL A 138 -10.37 20.33 2.18
N PHE A 139 -9.13 20.79 2.22
CA PHE A 139 -8.46 21.12 3.48
C PHE A 139 -8.65 22.56 3.92
N LYS A 140 -9.07 23.46 3.01
CA LYS A 140 -9.24 24.89 3.26
C LYS A 140 -8.02 25.53 3.90
N THR A 141 -6.83 25.19 3.38
CA THR A 141 -5.52 25.56 3.93
C THR A 141 -4.54 25.99 2.82
N ASP A 142 -3.47 26.64 3.20
CA ASP A 142 -2.37 27.02 2.33
C ASP A 142 -1.26 25.94 2.26
N MET A 143 -0.10 26.27 1.71
CA MET A 143 1.04 25.35 1.64
C MET A 143 1.62 25.05 3.02
N GLN A 144 1.70 26.03 3.90
CA GLN A 144 2.24 25.85 5.25
C GLN A 144 1.33 24.97 6.09
N GLY A 145 0.01 25.18 6.02
CA GLY A 145 -0.96 24.30 6.67
C GLY A 145 -0.90 22.86 6.15
N ALA A 146 -0.67 22.66 4.85
CA ALA A 146 -0.49 21.31 4.30
C ALA A 146 0.79 20.62 4.81
N VAL A 147 1.85 21.36 5.05
CA VAL A 147 3.11 20.83 5.63
C VAL A 147 2.88 20.29 7.04
N SER A 148 2.02 20.90 7.85
CA SER A 148 1.75 20.44 9.21
C SER A 148 1.17 19.03 9.26
N TYR A 149 0.38 18.63 8.27
CA TYR A 149 -0.13 17.25 8.15
C TYR A 149 0.96 16.24 7.80
N THR A 150 2.00 16.63 7.08
CA THR A 150 3.11 15.74 6.72
C THR A 150 4.13 15.56 7.87
N HIS A 151 4.03 16.35 8.92
CA HIS A 151 4.87 16.29 10.11
C HIS A 151 4.17 15.65 11.31
N LEU A 152 3.08 14.91 11.08
CA LEU A 152 2.47 14.12 12.14
C LEU A 152 3.44 13.02 12.57
N THR A 153 3.63 12.91 13.87
CA THR A 153 4.43 11.82 14.46
C THR A 153 3.56 10.55 14.50
N LEU A 154 4.08 9.48 13.95
CA LEU A 154 3.49 8.15 14.01
C LEU A 154 3.79 7.49 15.35
#